data_47a0880448a78bedecf6f96149656cac
#
_entry.id   47a0880448a78bedecf6f96149656cac
#
_cell.length_a   1.000
_cell.length_b   1.000
_cell.length_c   1.000
_cell.angle_alpha   90.00
_cell.angle_beta   90.00
_cell.angle_gamma   90.00
#
_symmetry.space_group_name_H-M   'P 1'
#
loop_
_entity.id
_entity.type
_entity.pdbx_description
1 polymer ?
#
loop_
_entity_poly.entity_id
_entity_poly.type
_entity_poly.pdbx_seq_one_letter_code
_entity_poly.pdbx_strand_id
1 'polypeptide(L)'
;FSIITWVLVATAAYTLLNWLWGDRGIFSGWSLEENTSTPLERIKVSLTILGGTGGIGYLVIKFRERSALEREEANEKLVRAVQQLGDASPQVRIAGVYSLADVADTYEGLYHQRVVDILCGYLRTDRLLKDANGETRYATHEDGTPNHDQPLSTDGAVESTILSILASHLKAHSRTNNGKQFSLGSWSSCNLDLHGAYITEQVDFTDTQISEINAQDTKFSRDVCFSRSTFTRKVNFLNAKFSQHATFTGSQIVCLANFGGVTFTQLANFNRAAFVSDAQFTGTTFGGGVLFIETLFQEWADFQSTKFIKGCAFFDTKHIQEPIFHESLFNIKLKNTKWFAFSESIELNEEGLPKGAKWSEFDDHGRPIT
;
A
#
# COMPACT_ATOMS: atom_id res chain seq x y z
N PHE A 1 -30.87 -14.56 -26.69
CA PHE A 1 -32.22 -15.03 -26.26
C PHE A 1 -33.23 -14.52 -27.27
N SER A 2 -33.89 -15.44 -28.00
CA SER A 2 -34.84 -15.15 -29.07
C SER A 2 -36.13 -14.59 -28.45
N ILE A 3 -36.79 -13.66 -29.15
CA ILE A 3 -38.14 -13.14 -28.81
C ILE A 3 -39.12 -14.30 -28.51
N ILE A 4 -38.95 -15.45 -29.18
CA ILE A 4 -39.69 -16.68 -28.98
C ILE A 4 -39.57 -17.19 -27.54
N THR A 5 -38.35 -17.16 -26.96
CA THR A 5 -38.11 -17.61 -25.58
C THR A 5 -38.84 -16.71 -24.58
N TRP A 6 -38.90 -15.41 -24.81
CA TRP A 6 -39.65 -14.47 -23.95
C TRP A 6 -41.17 -14.64 -24.07
N VAL A 7 -41.68 -14.91 -25.24
CA VAL A 7 -43.10 -15.22 -25.45
C VAL A 7 -43.48 -16.51 -24.74
N LEU A 8 -42.64 -17.55 -24.79
CA LEU A 8 -42.84 -18.79 -24.06
C LEU A 8 -42.81 -18.61 -22.54
N VAL A 9 -41.87 -17.82 -22.01
CA VAL A 9 -41.76 -17.52 -20.57
C VAL A 9 -42.99 -16.69 -20.13
N ALA A 10 -43.44 -15.71 -20.92
CA ALA A 10 -44.58 -14.91 -20.60
C ALA A 10 -45.89 -15.75 -20.61
N THR A 11 -46.06 -16.64 -21.57
CA THR A 11 -47.19 -17.56 -21.62
C THR A 11 -47.20 -18.56 -20.47
N ALA A 12 -46.04 -19.10 -20.11
CA ALA A 12 -45.93 -20.02 -18.96
C ALA A 12 -46.18 -19.29 -17.63
N ALA A 13 -45.69 -18.05 -17.46
CA ALA A 13 -45.96 -17.23 -16.29
C ALA A 13 -47.45 -16.85 -16.18
N TYR A 14 -48.08 -16.51 -17.30
CA TYR A 14 -49.52 -16.23 -17.35
C TYR A 14 -50.39 -17.44 -16.97
N THR A 15 -50.07 -18.65 -17.49
CA THR A 15 -50.77 -19.88 -17.15
C THR A 15 -50.54 -20.27 -15.68
N LEU A 16 -49.35 -20.06 -15.15
CA LEU A 16 -49.03 -20.31 -13.74
C LEU A 16 -49.78 -19.36 -12.82
N LEU A 17 -49.86 -18.07 -13.15
CA LEU A 17 -50.60 -17.07 -12.39
C LEU A 17 -52.13 -17.33 -12.40
N ASN A 18 -52.67 -17.76 -13.56
CA ASN A 18 -54.09 -18.19 -13.64
C ASN A 18 -54.37 -19.44 -12.83
N TRP A 19 -53.41 -20.38 -12.79
CA TRP A 19 -53.51 -21.60 -11.96
C TRP A 19 -53.44 -21.27 -10.46
N LEU A 20 -52.53 -20.35 -10.05
CA LEU A 20 -52.37 -19.92 -8.65
C LEU A 20 -53.60 -19.17 -8.12
N TRP A 21 -54.35 -18.47 -9.00
CA TRP A 21 -55.57 -17.71 -8.64
C TRP A 21 -56.86 -18.43 -8.91
N GLY A 22 -56.81 -19.64 -9.47
CA GLY A 22 -57.96 -20.49 -9.62
C GLY A 22 -58.45 -21.07 -8.29
N ASP A 23 -59.70 -21.61 -8.23
CA ASP A 23 -60.32 -22.14 -7.03
C ASP A 23 -59.54 -23.26 -6.29
N ARG A 24 -58.47 -23.73 -6.88
CA ARG A 24 -57.52 -24.73 -6.30
C ARG A 24 -56.10 -24.17 -6.13
N GLY A 25 -55.87 -22.88 -6.32
CA GLY A 25 -54.55 -22.25 -6.24
C GLY A 25 -54.17 -21.87 -4.81
N ILE A 26 -52.84 -21.64 -4.60
CA ILE A 26 -52.24 -21.32 -3.29
C ILE A 26 -52.81 -20.03 -2.70
N PHE A 27 -53.35 -19.12 -3.52
CA PHE A 27 -53.93 -17.83 -3.10
C PHE A 27 -55.44 -17.84 -2.97
N SER A 28 -56.11 -18.98 -3.17
CA SER A 28 -57.59 -19.10 -3.03
C SER A 28 -58.10 -18.83 -1.61
N GLY A 29 -57.22 -18.91 -0.59
CA GLY A 29 -57.57 -18.60 0.81
C GLY A 29 -57.29 -17.17 1.24
N TRP A 30 -56.82 -16.28 0.36
CA TRP A 30 -56.47 -14.87 0.67
C TRP A 30 -57.58 -13.88 0.17
N SER A 31 -58.68 -14.38 -0.36
CA SER A 31 -59.84 -13.54 -0.65
C SER A 31 -60.56 -13.17 0.65
N LEU A 32 -60.15 -12.06 1.24
CA LEU A 32 -60.99 -11.34 2.21
C LEU A 32 -62.16 -10.76 1.41
N GLU A 33 -63.36 -11.25 1.69
CA GLU A 33 -64.68 -10.90 1.13
C GLU A 33 -65.06 -11.50 -0.23
N GLU A 34 -66.21 -12.11 -0.22
CA GLU A 34 -67.04 -12.48 -1.37
C GLU A 34 -67.33 -11.25 -2.23
N ASN A 35 -66.41 -10.86 -3.07
CA ASN A 35 -66.71 -9.96 -4.16
C ASN A 35 -66.10 -10.49 -5.43
N THR A 36 -66.94 -10.98 -6.29
CA THR A 36 -66.71 -11.42 -7.65
C THR A 36 -65.70 -10.54 -8.35
N SER A 37 -64.39 -10.83 -8.19
CA SER A 37 -63.38 -10.19 -9.05
C SER A 37 -63.71 -10.54 -10.48
N THR A 38 -64.16 -9.51 -11.23
CA THR A 38 -64.54 -9.69 -12.63
C THR A 38 -63.31 -10.27 -13.40
N PRO A 39 -63.54 -11.11 -14.42
CA PRO A 39 -62.43 -11.65 -15.24
C PRO A 39 -61.48 -10.55 -15.73
N LEU A 40 -61.99 -9.33 -15.89
CA LEU A 40 -61.23 -8.15 -16.31
C LEU A 40 -60.19 -7.68 -15.27
N GLU A 41 -60.50 -7.78 -13.96
CA GLU A 41 -59.57 -7.39 -12.90
C GLU A 41 -58.43 -8.39 -12.76
N ARG A 42 -58.74 -9.69 -12.91
CA ARG A 42 -57.68 -10.76 -12.93
C ARG A 42 -56.70 -10.55 -14.10
N ILE A 43 -57.22 -10.19 -15.28
CA ILE A 43 -56.42 -9.87 -16.46
C ILE A 43 -55.54 -8.64 -16.20
N LYS A 44 -56.09 -7.56 -15.61
CA LYS A 44 -55.33 -6.34 -15.29
C LYS A 44 -54.14 -6.64 -14.35
N VAL A 45 -54.41 -7.34 -13.26
CA VAL A 45 -53.38 -7.67 -12.28
C VAL A 45 -52.30 -8.60 -12.89
N SER A 46 -52.72 -9.63 -13.65
CA SER A 46 -51.78 -10.51 -14.34
C SER A 46 -50.91 -9.76 -15.35
N LEU A 47 -51.49 -8.82 -16.12
CA LEU A 47 -50.75 -7.95 -17.03
C LEU A 47 -49.79 -7.00 -16.32
N THR A 48 -50.19 -6.46 -15.15
CA THR A 48 -49.34 -5.60 -14.35
C THR A 48 -48.13 -6.37 -13.79
N ILE A 49 -48.31 -7.58 -13.29
CA ILE A 49 -47.25 -8.45 -12.80
C ILE A 49 -46.31 -8.85 -13.94
N LEU A 50 -46.84 -9.26 -15.08
CA LEU A 50 -46.04 -9.62 -16.26
C LEU A 50 -45.28 -8.43 -16.83
N GLY A 51 -45.89 -7.26 -16.89
CA GLY A 51 -45.27 -6.01 -17.33
C GLY A 51 -44.16 -5.58 -16.37
N GLY A 52 -44.41 -5.68 -15.06
CA GLY A 52 -43.43 -5.39 -14.02
C GLY A 52 -42.21 -6.32 -14.06
N THR A 53 -42.44 -7.65 -14.13
CA THR A 53 -41.34 -8.64 -14.23
C THR A 53 -40.58 -8.52 -15.54
N GLY A 54 -41.28 -8.25 -16.66
CA GLY A 54 -40.64 -8.00 -17.96
C GLY A 54 -39.78 -6.72 -17.94
N GLY A 55 -40.28 -5.66 -17.31
CA GLY A 55 -39.55 -4.41 -17.13
C GLY A 55 -38.27 -4.58 -16.28
N ILE A 56 -38.37 -5.30 -15.18
CA ILE A 56 -37.18 -5.62 -14.34
C ILE A 56 -36.17 -6.46 -15.14
N GLY A 57 -36.64 -7.50 -15.85
CA GLY A 57 -35.77 -8.31 -16.70
C GLY A 57 -35.04 -7.49 -17.76
N TYR A 58 -35.77 -6.58 -18.44
CA TYR A 58 -35.16 -5.66 -19.42
C TYR A 58 -34.10 -4.75 -18.78
N LEU A 59 -34.40 -4.14 -17.60
CA LEU A 59 -33.45 -3.29 -16.89
C LEU A 59 -32.18 -4.05 -16.49
N VAL A 60 -32.32 -5.29 -15.99
CA VAL A 60 -31.17 -6.14 -15.64
C VAL A 60 -30.31 -6.45 -16.88
N ILE A 61 -30.94 -6.76 -18.02
CA ILE A 61 -30.21 -7.01 -19.26
C ILE A 61 -29.47 -5.74 -19.71
N LYS A 62 -30.18 -4.60 -19.72
CA LYS A 62 -29.59 -3.30 -20.11
C LYS A 62 -28.43 -2.89 -19.19
N PHE A 63 -28.60 -3.11 -17.88
CA PHE A 63 -27.53 -2.85 -16.92
C PHE A 63 -26.31 -3.75 -17.18
N ARG A 64 -26.53 -5.03 -17.47
CA ARG A 64 -25.41 -5.96 -17.80
C ARG A 64 -24.72 -5.60 -19.12
N GLU A 65 -25.47 -5.23 -20.15
CA GLU A 65 -24.92 -4.77 -21.42
C GLU A 65 -24.05 -3.53 -21.23
N ARG A 66 -24.57 -2.54 -20.48
CA ARG A 66 -23.84 -1.32 -20.18
C ARG A 66 -22.58 -1.60 -19.38
N SER A 67 -22.66 -2.41 -18.33
CA SER A 67 -21.47 -2.80 -17.54
C SER A 67 -20.43 -3.59 -18.35
N ALA A 68 -20.87 -4.37 -19.35
CA ALA A 68 -19.94 -5.07 -20.25
C ALA A 68 -19.22 -4.09 -21.17
N LEU A 69 -19.92 -3.13 -21.75
CA LEU A 69 -19.33 -2.08 -22.61
C LEU A 69 -18.37 -1.19 -21.82
N GLU A 70 -18.74 -0.77 -20.60
CA GLU A 70 -17.86 0.02 -19.72
C GLU A 70 -16.56 -0.73 -19.39
N ARG A 71 -16.64 -2.05 -19.15
CA ARG A 71 -15.44 -2.89 -18.92
C ARG A 71 -14.56 -3.04 -20.15
N GLU A 72 -15.16 -3.17 -21.33
CA GLU A 72 -14.44 -3.27 -22.59
C GLU A 72 -13.69 -1.96 -22.87
N GLU A 73 -14.37 -0.82 -22.74
CA GLU A 73 -13.78 0.51 -22.86
C GLU A 73 -12.62 0.74 -21.86
N ALA A 74 -12.84 0.38 -20.58
CA ALA A 74 -11.79 0.47 -19.56
C ALA A 74 -10.56 -0.37 -19.90
N ASN A 75 -10.78 -1.62 -20.38
CA ASN A 75 -9.67 -2.49 -20.77
C ASN A 75 -8.91 -1.96 -22.01
N GLU A 76 -9.61 -1.39 -23.00
CA GLU A 76 -8.94 -0.75 -24.15
C GLU A 76 -8.07 0.42 -23.72
N LYS A 77 -8.61 1.31 -22.84
CA LYS A 77 -7.84 2.45 -22.30
C LYS A 77 -6.64 1.97 -21.50
N LEU A 78 -6.83 0.94 -20.66
CA LEU A 78 -5.75 0.35 -19.87
C LEU A 78 -4.63 -0.20 -20.77
N VAL A 79 -4.97 -0.97 -21.82
CA VAL A 79 -3.99 -1.52 -22.76
C VAL A 79 -3.22 -0.39 -23.46
N ARG A 80 -3.89 0.66 -23.91
CA ARG A 80 -3.23 1.82 -24.55
C ARG A 80 -2.29 2.54 -23.59
N ALA A 81 -2.70 2.74 -22.33
CA ALA A 81 -1.87 3.36 -21.31
C ALA A 81 -0.62 2.52 -20.98
N VAL A 82 -0.76 1.18 -20.93
CA VAL A 82 0.38 0.25 -20.76
C VAL A 82 1.32 0.31 -21.96
N GLN A 83 0.79 0.38 -23.19
CA GLN A 83 1.62 0.55 -24.38
C GLN A 83 2.41 1.87 -24.34
N GLN A 84 1.78 2.97 -23.91
CA GLN A 84 2.47 4.24 -23.70
C GLN A 84 3.56 4.14 -22.64
N LEU A 85 3.30 3.43 -21.52
CA LEU A 85 4.30 3.22 -20.47
C LEU A 85 5.50 2.40 -20.96
N GLY A 86 5.33 1.55 -21.97
CA GLY A 86 6.39 0.77 -22.61
C GLY A 86 7.09 1.48 -23.76
N ASP A 87 6.78 2.75 -24.07
CA ASP A 87 7.36 3.48 -25.17
C ASP A 87 8.84 3.84 -24.95
N ALA A 88 9.59 4.02 -26.03
CA ALA A 88 11.00 4.43 -25.98
C ALA A 88 11.18 5.86 -25.44
N SER A 89 10.20 6.76 -25.69
CA SER A 89 10.24 8.16 -25.27
C SER A 89 9.78 8.30 -23.81
N PRO A 90 10.60 8.90 -22.92
CA PRO A 90 10.20 9.18 -21.54
C PRO A 90 8.95 10.04 -21.42
N GLN A 91 8.73 10.98 -22.38
CA GLN A 91 7.53 11.83 -22.40
C GLN A 91 6.27 11.00 -22.65
N VAL A 92 6.33 10.01 -23.55
CA VAL A 92 5.20 9.10 -23.81
C VAL A 92 4.95 8.19 -22.61
N ARG A 93 6.01 7.70 -21.95
CA ARG A 93 5.87 6.91 -20.72
C ARG A 93 5.19 7.70 -19.60
N ILE A 94 5.57 8.99 -19.41
CA ILE A 94 4.92 9.88 -18.44
C ILE A 94 3.43 10.04 -18.77
N ALA A 95 3.09 10.27 -20.06
CA ALA A 95 1.69 10.32 -20.48
C ALA A 95 0.95 8.99 -20.19
N GLY A 96 1.63 7.86 -20.34
CA GLY A 96 1.11 6.54 -19.97
C GLY A 96 0.80 6.41 -18.48
N VAL A 97 1.66 6.96 -17.59
CA VAL A 97 1.43 6.99 -16.14
C VAL A 97 0.15 7.76 -15.81
N TYR A 98 -0.03 8.97 -16.37
CA TYR A 98 -1.25 9.75 -16.17
C TYR A 98 -2.49 9.06 -16.75
N SER A 99 -2.37 8.46 -17.95
CA SER A 99 -3.47 7.70 -18.56
C SER A 99 -3.89 6.50 -17.71
N LEU A 100 -2.95 5.83 -17.04
CA LEU A 100 -3.25 4.76 -16.07
C LEU A 100 -4.02 5.30 -14.86
N ALA A 101 -3.59 6.44 -14.30
CA ALA A 101 -4.27 7.07 -13.17
C ALA A 101 -5.71 7.48 -13.56
N ASP A 102 -5.91 8.08 -14.74
CA ASP A 102 -7.23 8.44 -15.25
C ASP A 102 -8.15 7.22 -15.41
N VAL A 103 -7.62 6.08 -15.86
CA VAL A 103 -8.38 4.82 -15.94
C VAL A 103 -8.79 4.35 -14.54
N ALA A 104 -7.86 4.37 -13.57
CA ALA A 104 -8.16 3.97 -12.20
C ALA A 104 -9.24 4.85 -11.58
N ASP A 105 -9.14 6.18 -11.72
CA ASP A 105 -10.06 7.14 -11.13
C ASP A 105 -11.43 7.17 -11.83
N THR A 106 -11.49 6.84 -13.14
CA THR A 106 -12.74 6.81 -13.90
C THR A 106 -13.56 5.56 -13.60
N TYR A 107 -12.90 4.39 -13.51
CA TYR A 107 -13.60 3.10 -13.41
C TYR A 107 -13.55 2.50 -12.00
N GLU A 108 -12.76 3.07 -11.10
CA GLU A 108 -12.65 2.73 -9.68
C GLU A 108 -12.48 1.22 -9.36
N GLY A 109 -12.73 0.83 -8.13
CA GLY A 109 -12.79 -0.56 -7.68
C GLY A 109 -11.56 -1.40 -8.04
N LEU A 110 -11.73 -2.39 -8.89
CA LEU A 110 -10.66 -3.30 -9.30
C LEU A 110 -9.54 -2.61 -10.11
N TYR A 111 -9.82 -1.48 -10.74
CA TYR A 111 -8.83 -0.78 -11.55
C TYR A 111 -7.81 -0.05 -10.70
N HIS A 112 -8.14 0.39 -9.48
CA HIS A 112 -7.17 0.96 -8.55
C HIS A 112 -6.00 -0.01 -8.32
N GLN A 113 -6.27 -1.25 -7.86
CA GLN A 113 -5.21 -2.21 -7.61
C GLN A 113 -4.46 -2.62 -8.89
N ARG A 114 -5.15 -2.82 -10.01
CA ARG A 114 -4.50 -3.18 -11.29
C ARG A 114 -3.51 -2.11 -11.74
N VAL A 115 -3.88 -0.84 -11.62
CA VAL A 115 -2.99 0.28 -11.99
C VAL A 115 -1.83 0.37 -11.03
N VAL A 116 -2.06 0.24 -9.72
CA VAL A 116 -1.00 0.19 -8.71
C VAL A 116 -0.04 -0.97 -8.99
N ASP A 117 -0.54 -2.16 -9.35
CA ASP A 117 0.30 -3.31 -9.69
C ASP A 117 1.16 -3.06 -10.94
N ILE A 118 0.60 -2.38 -11.97
CA ILE A 118 1.34 -2.01 -13.18
C ILE A 118 2.45 -1.01 -12.84
N LEU A 119 2.13 0.05 -12.08
CA LEU A 119 3.09 1.07 -11.68
C LEU A 119 4.21 0.50 -10.79
N CYS A 120 3.85 -0.30 -9.79
CA CYS A 120 4.83 -1.00 -8.95
C CYS A 120 5.65 -2.01 -9.77
N GLY A 121 5.02 -2.73 -10.70
CA GLY A 121 5.69 -3.63 -11.63
C GLY A 121 6.73 -2.91 -12.48
N TYR A 122 6.40 -1.72 -12.97
CA TYR A 122 7.35 -0.87 -13.68
C TYR A 122 8.53 -0.46 -12.81
N LEU A 123 8.28 -0.07 -11.54
CA LEU A 123 9.35 0.30 -10.60
C LEU A 123 10.29 -0.87 -10.26
N ARG A 124 9.87 -2.12 -10.46
CA ARG A 124 10.69 -3.33 -10.26
C ARG A 124 11.51 -3.74 -11.47
N THR A 125 11.31 -3.11 -12.64
CA THR A 125 12.14 -3.40 -13.82
C THR A 125 13.54 -2.83 -13.66
N ASP A 126 14.53 -3.39 -14.40
CA ASP A 126 15.89 -2.83 -14.42
C ASP A 126 15.89 -1.54 -15.30
N ARG A 127 16.00 -0.40 -14.62
CA ARG A 127 15.99 0.94 -15.21
C ARG A 127 17.33 1.65 -15.02
N LEU A 128 18.35 0.92 -14.54
CA LEU A 128 19.65 1.50 -14.26
C LEU A 128 20.43 1.76 -15.56
N LEU A 129 21.13 2.89 -15.59
CA LEU A 129 22.01 3.24 -16.66
C LEU A 129 23.22 2.30 -16.66
N LYS A 130 23.47 1.64 -17.79
CA LYS A 130 24.63 0.75 -17.97
C LYS A 130 25.71 1.45 -18.82
N ASP A 131 26.94 1.08 -18.58
CA ASP A 131 28.05 1.45 -19.43
C ASP A 131 28.18 0.51 -20.66
N ALA A 132 29.22 0.70 -21.47
CA ALA A 132 29.49 -0.12 -22.63
C ALA A 132 29.79 -1.60 -22.32
N ASN A 133 30.16 -1.91 -21.09
CA ASN A 133 30.45 -3.26 -20.60
C ASN A 133 29.23 -3.91 -19.95
N GLY A 134 28.09 -3.20 -19.87
CA GLY A 134 26.88 -3.67 -19.20
C GLY A 134 26.89 -3.46 -17.69
N GLU A 135 27.87 -2.75 -17.11
CA GLU A 135 27.94 -2.46 -15.69
C GLU A 135 27.13 -1.22 -15.33
N THR A 136 26.56 -1.21 -14.12
CA THR A 136 25.77 -0.08 -13.62
C THR A 136 26.65 1.16 -13.43
N ARG A 137 26.22 2.29 -13.98
CA ARG A 137 26.85 3.59 -13.75
C ARG A 137 26.33 4.22 -12.47
N TYR A 138 27.23 4.87 -11.74
CA TYR A 138 26.96 5.49 -10.46
C TYR A 138 27.26 7.01 -10.52
N ALA A 139 26.62 7.78 -9.65
CA ALA A 139 27.04 9.14 -9.38
C ALA A 139 28.47 9.11 -8.82
N THR A 140 29.18 10.23 -8.91
CA THR A 140 30.56 10.35 -8.38
C THR A 140 30.56 11.17 -7.10
N HIS A 141 31.40 10.76 -6.15
CA HIS A 141 31.77 11.58 -4.99
C HIS A 141 32.58 12.80 -5.42
N GLU A 142 32.78 13.76 -4.52
CA GLU A 142 33.61 14.95 -4.77
C GLU A 142 35.07 14.59 -5.14
N ASP A 143 35.58 13.46 -4.67
CA ASP A 143 36.89 12.91 -4.99
C ASP A 143 36.96 12.16 -6.34
N GLY A 144 35.85 12.10 -7.07
CA GLY A 144 35.73 11.42 -8.37
C GLY A 144 35.51 9.90 -8.29
N THR A 145 35.40 9.32 -7.10
CA THR A 145 35.13 7.89 -6.94
C THR A 145 33.62 7.58 -7.15
N PRO A 146 33.26 6.38 -7.66
CA PRO A 146 31.87 6.00 -7.83
C PRO A 146 31.14 5.87 -6.50
N ASN A 147 29.99 6.51 -6.38
CA ASN A 147 29.10 6.36 -5.25
C ASN A 147 28.14 5.17 -5.49
N HIS A 148 28.51 3.99 -5.04
CA HIS A 148 27.74 2.76 -5.22
C HIS A 148 26.35 2.78 -4.54
N ASP A 149 26.06 3.77 -3.72
CA ASP A 149 24.73 3.99 -3.12
C ASP A 149 23.81 4.84 -3.99
N GLN A 150 24.34 5.46 -5.07
CA GLN A 150 23.59 6.33 -5.99
C GLN A 150 23.80 5.91 -7.45
N PRO A 151 23.18 4.81 -7.89
CA PRO A 151 23.18 4.43 -9.30
C PRO A 151 22.40 5.45 -10.11
N LEU A 152 22.84 5.64 -11.34
CA LEU A 152 22.15 6.50 -12.32
C LEU A 152 21.03 5.71 -12.99
N SER A 153 19.92 6.37 -13.24
CA SER A 153 18.79 5.83 -13.98
C SER A 153 18.57 6.65 -15.26
N THR A 154 18.16 5.99 -16.33
CA THR A 154 17.72 6.65 -17.58
C THR A 154 16.30 7.16 -17.46
N ASP A 155 15.60 6.81 -16.38
CA ASP A 155 14.15 6.90 -16.27
C ASP A 155 13.65 7.63 -15.01
N GLY A 156 14.51 8.41 -14.38
CA GLY A 156 14.20 9.12 -13.14
C GLY A 156 12.96 10.01 -13.23
N ALA A 157 12.73 10.67 -14.38
CA ALA A 157 11.53 11.50 -14.57
C ALA A 157 10.23 10.66 -14.58
N VAL A 158 10.24 9.47 -15.14
CA VAL A 158 9.08 8.56 -15.14
C VAL A 158 8.89 7.99 -13.73
N GLU A 159 9.97 7.55 -13.08
CA GLU A 159 9.97 7.04 -11.71
C GLU A 159 9.42 8.07 -10.72
N SER A 160 9.92 9.31 -10.75
CA SER A 160 9.42 10.39 -9.89
C SER A 160 7.94 10.70 -10.14
N THR A 161 7.48 10.61 -11.40
CA THR A 161 6.07 10.78 -11.74
C THR A 161 5.22 9.66 -11.13
N ILE A 162 5.65 8.40 -11.26
CA ILE A 162 4.95 7.26 -10.67
C ILE A 162 4.84 7.43 -9.14
N LEU A 163 5.96 7.75 -8.46
CA LEU A 163 5.99 7.95 -7.01
C LEU A 163 5.06 9.10 -6.58
N SER A 164 5.02 10.20 -7.36
CA SER A 164 4.13 11.34 -7.09
C SER A 164 2.66 10.97 -7.26
N ILE A 165 2.31 10.21 -8.31
CA ILE A 165 0.95 9.74 -8.54
C ILE A 165 0.50 8.81 -7.42
N LEU A 166 1.32 7.82 -7.05
CA LEU A 166 1.04 6.94 -5.90
C LEU A 166 0.83 7.78 -4.63
N ALA A 167 1.75 8.71 -4.32
CA ALA A 167 1.64 9.56 -3.15
C ALA A 167 0.33 10.37 -3.12
N SER A 168 -0.05 10.98 -4.24
CA SER A 168 -1.25 11.81 -4.31
C SER A 168 -2.54 11.03 -4.07
N HIS A 169 -2.65 9.81 -4.60
CA HIS A 169 -3.84 8.97 -4.44
C HIS A 169 -3.88 8.19 -3.11
N LEU A 170 -2.76 8.12 -2.40
CA LEU A 170 -2.68 7.56 -1.04
C LEU A 170 -2.90 8.59 0.05
N LYS A 171 -2.83 9.91 -0.25
CA LYS A 171 -2.96 10.97 0.76
C LYS A 171 -4.30 10.94 1.45
N ALA A 172 -4.26 10.95 2.79
CA ALA A 172 -5.42 11.16 3.63
C ALA A 172 -5.70 12.67 3.74
N HIS A 173 -6.85 13.13 3.27
CA HIS A 173 -7.23 14.55 3.33
C HIS A 173 -8.05 14.82 4.59
N SER A 174 -7.53 15.67 5.48
CA SER A 174 -8.32 16.26 6.55
C SER A 174 -8.98 17.54 6.03
N ARG A 175 -10.24 17.47 5.61
CA ARG A 175 -11.03 18.68 5.34
C ARG A 175 -11.55 19.25 6.65
N THR A 176 -10.92 20.32 7.13
CA THR A 176 -11.46 21.17 8.18
C THR A 176 -12.38 22.24 7.56
N ASN A 177 -13.67 21.95 7.53
CA ASN A 177 -14.72 22.95 7.59
C ASN A 177 -15.87 22.34 8.40
N ASN A 178 -15.99 22.73 9.67
CA ASN A 178 -17.09 22.45 10.62
C ASN A 178 -17.58 20.99 10.74
N GLY A 179 -16.68 20.03 10.73
CA GLY A 179 -16.94 18.62 10.95
C GLY A 179 -15.75 17.82 10.44
N LYS A 180 -15.08 17.09 11.31
CA LYS A 180 -13.95 16.21 10.96
C LYS A 180 -14.41 15.15 9.95
N GLN A 181 -14.40 15.44 8.66
CA GLN A 181 -14.58 14.46 7.63
C GLN A 181 -13.19 14.04 7.14
N PHE A 182 -12.71 12.92 7.64
CA PHE A 182 -11.54 12.22 7.12
C PHE A 182 -11.92 11.65 5.75
N SER A 183 -11.27 12.11 4.70
CA SER A 183 -11.34 11.48 3.38
C SER A 183 -10.04 10.73 3.15
N LEU A 184 -10.14 9.43 2.96
CA LEU A 184 -9.01 8.58 2.56
C LEU A 184 -8.70 8.82 1.10
N GLY A 185 -7.43 8.67 0.72
CA GLY A 185 -7.03 8.65 -0.68
C GLY A 185 -7.72 7.52 -1.44
N SER A 186 -8.02 7.73 -2.71
CA SER A 186 -8.78 6.76 -3.53
C SER A 186 -8.10 5.38 -3.62
N TRP A 187 -6.75 5.34 -3.52
CA TRP A 187 -5.96 4.10 -3.57
C TRP A 187 -5.46 3.61 -2.21
N SER A 188 -5.94 4.19 -1.10
CA SER A 188 -5.50 3.85 0.26
C SER A 188 -5.73 2.38 0.66
N SER A 189 -6.64 1.68 -0.03
CA SER A 189 -6.88 0.25 0.15
C SER A 189 -5.98 -0.65 -0.70
N CYS A 190 -5.19 -0.07 -1.61
CA CYS A 190 -4.30 -0.83 -2.49
C CYS A 190 -3.04 -1.31 -1.77
N ASN A 191 -2.48 -2.39 -2.30
CA ASN A 191 -1.23 -2.97 -1.85
C ASN A 191 -0.10 -2.50 -2.76
N LEU A 192 0.99 -1.98 -2.16
CA LEU A 192 2.20 -1.55 -2.86
C LEU A 192 3.23 -2.67 -2.86
N ASP A 193 3.53 -3.24 -4.02
CA ASP A 193 4.54 -4.29 -4.15
C ASP A 193 5.80 -3.77 -4.86
N LEU A 194 6.79 -3.39 -4.08
CA LEU A 194 8.07 -2.84 -4.50
C LEU A 194 9.24 -3.82 -4.32
N HIS A 195 8.96 -5.11 -4.02
CA HIS A 195 10.02 -6.07 -3.69
C HIS A 195 11.12 -6.10 -4.77
N GLY A 196 12.37 -6.10 -4.34
CA GLY A 196 13.54 -6.14 -5.20
C GLY A 196 13.72 -4.90 -6.10
N ALA A 197 12.87 -3.87 -5.96
CA ALA A 197 12.99 -2.66 -6.75
C ALA A 197 14.28 -1.88 -6.45
N TYR A 198 14.77 -1.16 -7.44
CA TYR A 198 15.80 -0.15 -7.26
C TYR A 198 15.17 1.23 -7.48
N ILE A 199 14.91 1.95 -6.37
CA ILE A 199 14.30 3.28 -6.40
C ILE A 199 15.42 4.33 -6.35
N THR A 200 15.57 5.05 -7.47
CA THR A 200 16.64 6.04 -7.66
C THR A 200 16.22 7.46 -7.32
N GLU A 201 14.91 7.72 -7.24
CA GLU A 201 14.33 9.00 -6.91
C GLU A 201 13.82 9.06 -5.47
N GLN A 202 13.58 10.27 -4.99
CA GLN A 202 13.06 10.51 -3.65
C GLN A 202 11.64 9.96 -3.51
N VAL A 203 11.35 9.30 -2.38
CA VAL A 203 10.01 8.83 -2.01
C VAL A 203 9.43 9.76 -0.94
N ASP A 204 8.33 10.44 -1.25
CA ASP A 204 7.58 11.25 -0.28
C ASP A 204 6.13 10.76 -0.17
N PHE A 205 5.90 9.89 0.80
CA PHE A 205 4.59 9.37 1.17
C PHE A 205 4.09 9.99 2.48
N THR A 206 4.39 11.26 2.71
CA THR A 206 3.92 12.03 3.87
C THR A 206 2.39 12.14 3.86
N ASP A 207 1.77 11.99 5.05
CA ASP A 207 0.32 12.08 5.26
C ASP A 207 -0.49 11.05 4.44
N THR A 208 0.08 9.87 4.15
CA THR A 208 -0.60 8.83 3.36
C THR A 208 -1.23 7.76 4.23
N GLN A 209 -2.23 7.06 3.69
CA GLN A 209 -2.68 5.79 4.22
C GLN A 209 -2.35 4.67 3.25
N ILE A 210 -1.64 3.67 3.73
CA ILE A 210 -1.14 2.52 2.97
C ILE A 210 -1.72 1.26 3.59
N SER A 211 -2.44 0.47 2.78
CA SER A 211 -2.99 -0.80 3.23
C SER A 211 -1.86 -1.80 3.50
N GLU A 212 -1.08 -2.11 2.48
CA GLU A 212 0.04 -3.03 2.55
C GLU A 212 1.21 -2.48 1.73
N ILE A 213 2.43 -2.59 2.27
CA ILE A 213 3.66 -2.33 1.53
C ILE A 213 4.60 -3.53 1.65
N ASN A 214 5.02 -4.05 0.50
CA ASN A 214 6.06 -5.05 0.39
C ASN A 214 7.26 -4.42 -0.33
N ALA A 215 8.26 -4.03 0.43
CA ALA A 215 9.53 -3.48 -0.04
C ALA A 215 10.71 -4.38 0.37
N GLN A 216 10.48 -5.71 0.42
CA GLN A 216 11.53 -6.67 0.68
C GLN A 216 12.64 -6.56 -0.37
N ASP A 217 13.89 -6.59 0.05
CA ASP A 217 15.10 -6.50 -0.80
C ASP A 217 15.14 -5.21 -1.68
N THR A 218 14.30 -4.22 -1.39
CA THR A 218 14.24 -2.94 -2.12
C THR A 218 15.43 -2.05 -1.74
N LYS A 219 16.01 -1.37 -2.73
CA LYS A 219 17.08 -0.39 -2.54
C LYS A 219 16.59 1.01 -2.83
N PHE A 220 16.62 1.87 -1.83
CA PHE A 220 16.28 3.28 -1.93
C PHE A 220 17.57 4.12 -1.96
N SER A 221 17.83 4.82 -3.07
CA SER A 221 19.06 5.58 -3.27
C SER A 221 18.99 7.00 -2.72
N ARG A 222 17.79 7.55 -2.53
CA ARG A 222 17.54 8.89 -2.02
C ARG A 222 16.69 8.85 -0.75
N ASP A 223 16.34 10.03 -0.24
CA ASP A 223 15.52 10.17 0.96
C ASP A 223 14.16 9.50 0.79
N VAL A 224 13.71 8.87 1.87
CA VAL A 224 12.40 8.22 1.97
C VAL A 224 11.64 8.80 3.15
N CYS A 225 10.46 9.32 2.91
CA CYS A 225 9.61 9.92 3.92
C CYS A 225 8.24 9.25 3.99
N PHE A 226 7.92 8.71 5.17
CA PHE A 226 6.62 8.19 5.57
C PHE A 226 6.07 8.96 6.79
N SER A 227 6.41 10.26 6.91
CA SER A 227 5.98 11.06 8.06
C SER A 227 4.46 11.15 8.14
N ARG A 228 3.90 10.92 9.34
CA ARG A 228 2.46 10.97 9.63
C ARG A 228 1.61 10.01 8.76
N SER A 229 2.24 8.99 8.20
CA SER A 229 1.54 7.97 7.42
C SER A 229 0.97 6.88 8.30
N THR A 230 -0.13 6.27 7.87
CA THR A 230 -0.77 5.16 8.55
C THR A 230 -0.67 3.89 7.72
N PHE A 231 -0.14 2.82 8.32
CA PHE A 231 -0.06 1.49 7.72
C PHE A 231 -1.08 0.57 8.41
N THR A 232 -1.99 -0.04 7.64
CA THR A 232 -3.16 -0.70 8.24
C THR A 232 -3.14 -2.22 8.22
N ARG A 233 -2.36 -2.89 7.34
CA ARG A 233 -2.38 -4.35 7.19
C ARG A 233 -1.02 -5.02 7.28
N LYS A 234 -0.04 -4.67 6.44
CA LYS A 234 1.28 -5.29 6.43
C LYS A 234 2.36 -4.31 6.03
N VAL A 235 3.46 -4.32 6.77
CA VAL A 235 4.67 -3.54 6.47
C VAL A 235 5.85 -4.51 6.40
N ASN A 236 6.43 -4.67 5.20
CA ASN A 236 7.57 -5.55 4.99
C ASN A 236 8.71 -4.81 4.28
N PHE A 237 9.74 -4.48 5.03
CA PHE A 237 11.01 -3.93 4.56
C PHE A 237 12.18 -4.92 4.72
N LEU A 238 11.91 -6.22 4.86
CA LEU A 238 12.95 -7.24 5.07
C LEU A 238 14.11 -7.04 4.10
N ASN A 239 15.35 -6.95 4.61
CA ASN A 239 16.59 -6.74 3.86
C ASN A 239 16.62 -5.48 2.97
N ALA A 240 15.70 -4.54 3.14
CA ALA A 240 15.74 -3.30 2.37
C ALA A 240 16.97 -2.46 2.73
N LYS A 241 17.42 -1.64 1.78
CA LYS A 241 18.52 -0.68 2.00
C LYS A 241 18.04 0.74 1.77
N PHE A 242 18.22 1.59 2.79
CA PHE A 242 18.03 3.03 2.70
C PHE A 242 19.40 3.72 2.65
N SER A 243 19.79 4.22 1.48
CA SER A 243 21.11 4.81 1.27
C SER A 243 21.21 6.25 1.79
N GLN A 244 20.08 6.95 1.90
CA GLN A 244 19.96 8.28 2.48
C GLN A 244 19.01 8.25 3.70
N HIS A 245 18.47 9.41 4.10
CA HIS A 245 17.60 9.50 5.28
C HIS A 245 16.30 8.74 5.07
N ALA A 246 15.87 8.03 6.12
CA ALA A 246 14.57 7.36 6.18
C ALA A 246 13.76 7.92 7.35
N THR A 247 12.60 8.52 7.08
CA THR A 247 11.80 9.20 8.08
C THR A 247 10.41 8.58 8.21
N PHE A 248 10.11 8.14 9.42
CA PHE A 248 8.81 7.58 9.84
C PHE A 248 8.21 8.42 10.98
N THR A 249 8.55 9.71 11.06
CA THR A 249 8.14 10.59 12.16
C THR A 249 6.62 10.69 12.26
N GLY A 250 6.08 10.38 13.44
CA GLY A 250 4.65 10.43 13.71
C GLY A 250 3.82 9.44 12.90
N SER A 251 4.43 8.44 12.27
CA SER A 251 3.71 7.39 11.57
C SER A 251 2.98 6.46 12.54
N GLN A 252 1.86 5.88 12.10
CA GLN A 252 1.12 4.87 12.84
C GLN A 252 1.16 3.54 12.07
N ILE A 253 1.74 2.51 12.69
CA ILE A 253 1.87 1.18 12.11
C ILE A 253 1.00 0.23 12.92
N VAL A 254 -0.19 -0.07 12.38
CA VAL A 254 -1.24 -0.83 13.10
C VAL A 254 -0.98 -2.34 13.07
N CYS A 255 -0.19 -2.78 12.11
CA CYS A 255 0.10 -4.18 11.84
C CYS A 255 1.55 -4.54 12.20
N LEU A 256 1.90 -5.82 12.04
CA LEU A 256 3.29 -6.27 12.13
C LEU A 256 4.20 -5.43 11.21
N ALA A 257 5.23 -4.82 11.78
CA ALA A 257 6.26 -4.07 11.07
C ALA A 257 7.55 -4.90 10.98
N ASN A 258 7.89 -5.34 9.77
CA ASN A 258 9.11 -6.11 9.54
C ASN A 258 10.20 -5.22 8.93
N PHE A 259 11.20 -4.87 9.76
CA PHE A 259 12.44 -4.19 9.39
C PHE A 259 13.65 -5.13 9.54
N GLY A 260 13.46 -6.45 9.57
CA GLY A 260 14.53 -7.42 9.74
C GLY A 260 15.61 -7.28 8.67
N GLY A 261 16.89 -7.29 9.06
CA GLY A 261 18.02 -7.18 8.14
C GLY A 261 18.13 -5.87 7.36
N VAL A 262 17.30 -4.87 7.65
CA VAL A 262 17.37 -3.56 6.98
C VAL A 262 18.69 -2.87 7.22
N THR A 263 19.20 -2.18 6.21
CA THR A 263 20.36 -1.30 6.34
C THR A 263 19.95 0.17 6.15
N PHE A 264 20.06 0.95 7.22
CA PHE A 264 19.95 2.41 7.16
C PHE A 264 21.36 3.01 7.12
N THR A 265 21.80 3.49 5.95
CA THR A 265 23.15 4.04 5.78
C THR A 265 23.27 5.42 6.44
N GLN A 266 22.23 6.24 6.35
CA GLN A 266 22.11 7.53 7.03
C GLN A 266 21.09 7.45 8.17
N LEU A 267 20.66 8.61 8.70
CA LEU A 267 19.74 8.70 9.83
C LEU A 267 18.39 8.02 9.54
N ALA A 268 17.98 7.13 10.44
CA ALA A 268 16.62 6.61 10.51
C ALA A 268 15.85 7.33 11.63
N ASN A 269 14.69 7.92 11.30
CA ASN A 269 13.93 8.72 12.25
C ASN A 269 12.53 8.14 12.47
N PHE A 270 12.31 7.57 13.65
CA PHE A 270 11.03 7.01 14.10
C PHE A 270 10.40 7.86 15.23
N ASN A 271 10.79 9.14 15.37
CA ASN A 271 10.26 9.99 16.44
C ASN A 271 8.74 10.04 16.40
N ARG A 272 8.09 9.87 17.56
CA ARG A 272 6.63 9.87 17.69
C ARG A 272 5.91 8.82 16.84
N ALA A 273 6.63 7.83 16.32
CA ALA A 273 6.00 6.71 15.64
C ALA A 273 5.27 5.83 16.65
N ALA A 274 4.14 5.25 16.24
CA ALA A 274 3.38 4.31 17.05
C ALA A 274 3.33 2.94 16.36
N PHE A 275 3.97 1.95 16.97
CA PHE A 275 3.87 0.55 16.59
C PHE A 275 2.80 -0.10 17.45
N VAL A 276 1.64 -0.37 16.85
CA VAL A 276 0.47 -0.93 17.55
C VAL A 276 0.54 -2.45 17.68
N SER A 277 1.26 -3.10 16.77
CA SER A 277 1.61 -4.52 16.79
C SER A 277 3.12 -4.69 16.88
N ASP A 278 3.62 -5.91 16.70
CA ASP A 278 5.04 -6.23 16.80
C ASP A 278 5.89 -5.42 15.82
N ALA A 279 7.04 -4.96 16.30
CA ALA A 279 8.06 -4.25 15.53
C ALA A 279 9.36 -5.07 15.50
N GLN A 280 9.69 -5.63 14.34
CA GLN A 280 10.86 -6.48 14.14
C GLN A 280 12.00 -5.69 13.51
N PHE A 281 13.08 -5.49 14.26
CA PHE A 281 14.34 -4.90 13.83
C PHE A 281 15.49 -5.90 13.90
N THR A 282 15.18 -7.18 13.96
CA THR A 282 16.19 -8.27 14.08
C THR A 282 17.25 -8.16 12.99
N GLY A 283 18.52 -8.10 13.36
CA GLY A 283 19.64 -8.01 12.42
C GLY A 283 19.76 -6.69 11.65
N THR A 284 18.96 -5.68 11.99
CA THR A 284 18.98 -4.35 11.36
C THR A 284 20.31 -3.64 11.60
N THR A 285 20.80 -2.88 10.62
CA THR A 285 22.00 -2.06 10.74
C THR A 285 21.65 -0.58 10.65
N PHE A 286 21.87 0.15 11.76
CA PHE A 286 21.77 1.61 11.81
C PHE A 286 23.15 2.24 11.65
N GLY A 287 23.55 2.47 10.39
CA GLY A 287 24.87 3.02 10.04
C GLY A 287 24.99 4.51 10.35
N GLY A 288 23.92 5.28 10.11
CA GLY A 288 23.86 6.73 10.29
C GLY A 288 23.24 7.19 11.62
N GLY A 289 22.89 6.26 12.46
CA GLY A 289 22.16 6.55 13.72
C GLY A 289 20.65 6.35 13.59
N VAL A 290 19.98 6.28 14.75
CA VAL A 290 18.54 6.12 14.80
C VAL A 290 17.91 6.90 15.95
N LEU A 291 16.72 7.45 15.71
CA LEU A 291 15.94 8.18 16.69
C LEU A 291 14.59 7.48 16.92
N PHE A 292 14.33 7.10 18.17
CA PHE A 292 13.06 6.59 18.68
C PHE A 292 12.49 7.50 19.78
N ILE A 293 12.62 8.84 19.63
CA ILE A 293 12.18 9.81 20.64
C ILE A 293 10.64 9.86 20.67
N GLU A 294 10.05 9.76 21.86
CA GLU A 294 8.59 9.72 22.07
C GLU A 294 7.90 8.60 21.26
N THR A 295 8.64 7.54 20.88
CA THR A 295 8.10 6.40 20.13
C THR A 295 7.31 5.49 21.05
N LEU A 296 6.19 4.95 20.57
CA LEU A 296 5.32 4.03 21.28
C LEU A 296 5.42 2.62 20.69
N PHE A 297 5.79 1.62 21.48
CA PHE A 297 5.68 0.21 21.17
C PHE A 297 4.58 -0.41 22.04
N GLN A 298 3.44 -0.82 21.44
CA GLN A 298 2.33 -1.41 22.19
C GLN A 298 2.49 -2.93 22.37
N GLU A 299 3.21 -3.57 21.47
CA GLU A 299 3.53 -4.99 21.55
C GLU A 299 5.07 -5.18 21.53
N TRP A 300 5.56 -6.32 21.07
CA TRP A 300 6.98 -6.65 21.09
C TRP A 300 7.80 -5.77 20.14
N ALA A 301 8.91 -5.22 20.65
CA ALA A 301 9.93 -4.55 19.87
C ALA A 301 11.22 -5.38 19.91
N ASP A 302 11.55 -6.02 18.78
CA ASP A 302 12.67 -6.94 18.70
C ASP A 302 13.86 -6.31 17.97
N PHE A 303 14.90 -5.97 18.73
CA PHE A 303 16.18 -5.47 18.25
C PHE A 303 17.29 -6.53 18.31
N GLN A 304 16.97 -7.82 18.36
CA GLN A 304 17.96 -8.89 18.43
C GLN A 304 18.98 -8.77 17.28
N SER A 305 20.26 -8.94 17.60
CA SER A 305 21.39 -8.87 16.65
C SER A 305 21.47 -7.55 15.84
N THR A 306 20.80 -6.49 16.32
CA THR A 306 20.82 -5.16 15.69
C THR A 306 22.17 -4.48 15.89
N LYS A 307 22.63 -3.70 14.90
CA LYS A 307 23.91 -2.97 14.94
C LYS A 307 23.64 -1.47 15.00
N PHE A 308 24.13 -0.81 16.05
CA PHE A 308 24.10 0.62 16.26
C PHE A 308 25.49 1.22 16.06
N ILE A 309 25.78 1.73 14.84
CA ILE A 309 27.16 2.09 14.45
C ILE A 309 27.48 3.54 14.83
N LYS A 310 26.56 4.50 14.63
CA LYS A 310 26.81 5.90 14.97
C LYS A 310 26.15 6.37 16.26
N GLY A 311 24.93 5.98 16.53
CA GLY A 311 24.25 6.36 17.75
C GLY A 311 22.78 6.01 17.73
N CYS A 312 22.14 6.02 18.90
CA CYS A 312 20.70 5.85 19.01
C CYS A 312 20.14 6.68 20.15
N ALA A 313 18.89 7.12 20.01
CA ALA A 313 18.14 7.80 21.05
C ALA A 313 16.78 7.13 21.24
N PHE A 314 16.60 6.53 22.42
CA PHE A 314 15.35 5.97 22.92
C PHE A 314 14.80 6.86 24.04
N PHE A 315 14.79 8.19 23.82
CA PHE A 315 14.35 9.14 24.83
C PHE A 315 12.81 9.23 24.87
N ASP A 316 12.21 9.21 26.07
CA ASP A 316 10.76 9.19 26.26
C ASP A 316 10.03 8.08 25.47
N THR A 317 10.74 7.03 25.12
CA THR A 317 10.15 5.85 24.46
C THR A 317 9.23 5.13 25.43
N LYS A 318 8.01 4.84 24.99
CA LYS A 318 7.02 4.07 25.77
C LYS A 318 6.87 2.68 25.19
N HIS A 319 6.85 1.68 26.07
CA HIS A 319 6.63 0.29 25.70
C HIS A 319 5.76 -0.40 26.74
N ILE A 320 4.91 -1.35 26.30
CA ILE A 320 4.12 -2.20 27.19
C ILE A 320 4.92 -3.43 27.58
N GLN A 321 5.66 -3.98 26.63
CA GLN A 321 6.60 -5.07 26.83
C GLN A 321 8.03 -4.57 26.63
N GLU A 322 8.96 -5.04 27.46
CA GLU A 322 10.36 -4.60 27.41
C GLU A 322 10.97 -4.95 26.02
N PRO A 323 11.61 -3.98 25.34
CA PRO A 323 12.27 -4.23 24.07
C PRO A 323 13.43 -5.22 24.20
N ILE A 324 13.57 -6.11 23.23
CA ILE A 324 14.57 -7.18 23.24
C ILE A 324 15.83 -6.71 22.52
N PHE A 325 16.98 -6.67 23.23
CA PHE A 325 18.28 -6.28 22.67
C PHE A 325 19.31 -7.42 22.68
N HIS A 326 18.88 -8.67 22.72
CA HIS A 326 19.78 -9.82 22.78
C HIS A 326 20.76 -9.81 21.59
N GLU A 327 22.06 -9.94 21.89
CA GLU A 327 23.17 -9.88 20.90
C GLU A 327 23.25 -8.59 20.07
N SER A 328 22.56 -7.53 20.46
CA SER A 328 22.72 -6.22 19.82
C SER A 328 24.09 -5.64 20.06
N LEU A 329 24.66 -5.00 19.02
CA LEU A 329 26.02 -4.47 19.03
C LEU A 329 26.01 -2.94 18.98
N PHE A 330 26.72 -2.32 19.93
CA PHE A 330 26.88 -0.87 20.03
C PHE A 330 28.35 -0.48 19.82
N ASN A 331 28.61 0.58 19.06
CA ASN A 331 30.00 0.97 18.72
C ASN A 331 30.74 1.46 19.93
N ILE A 332 31.79 0.71 20.33
CA ILE A 332 32.61 1.00 21.49
C ILE A 332 33.34 2.34 21.39
N LYS A 333 33.68 2.81 20.17
CA LYS A 333 34.32 4.11 19.95
C LYS A 333 33.46 5.29 20.44
N LEU A 334 32.16 5.07 20.67
CA LEU A 334 31.23 6.05 21.14
C LEU A 334 30.81 5.84 22.61
N LYS A 335 31.42 4.89 23.34
CA LYS A 335 31.06 4.50 24.71
C LYS A 335 30.98 5.67 25.70
N ASN A 336 31.82 6.68 25.55
CA ASN A 336 31.87 7.82 26.46
C ASN A 336 31.26 9.11 25.87
N THR A 337 30.43 8.97 24.86
CA THR A 337 29.77 10.09 24.19
C THR A 337 28.30 10.16 24.60
N LYS A 338 27.62 11.26 24.27
CA LYS A 338 26.17 11.40 24.45
C LYS A 338 25.34 10.85 23.26
N TRP A 339 25.94 10.04 22.39
CA TRP A 339 25.30 9.52 21.20
C TRP A 339 24.36 8.34 21.45
N PHE A 340 24.42 7.75 22.66
CA PHE A 340 23.50 6.70 23.09
C PHE A 340 22.69 7.22 24.28
N ALA A 341 21.37 7.28 24.11
CA ALA A 341 20.43 7.71 25.15
C ALA A 341 19.28 6.70 25.23
N PHE A 342 19.00 6.25 26.44
CA PHE A 342 17.92 5.29 26.73
C PHE A 342 16.93 5.89 27.69
N SER A 343 15.64 5.55 27.52
CA SER A 343 14.58 5.88 28.48
C SER A 343 14.81 5.15 29.80
N GLU A 344 14.39 5.74 30.91
CA GLU A 344 14.43 5.11 32.24
C GLU A 344 13.66 3.78 32.29
N SER A 345 12.72 3.57 31.36
CA SER A 345 11.95 2.35 31.24
C SER A 345 12.70 1.17 30.63
N ILE A 346 13.90 1.38 30.02
CA ILE A 346 14.73 0.32 29.43
C ILE A 346 15.75 -0.14 30.47
N GLU A 347 15.71 -1.42 30.82
CA GLU A 347 16.66 -2.01 31.76
C GLU A 347 18.08 -2.04 31.17
N LEU A 348 19.03 -1.40 31.85
CA LEU A 348 20.41 -1.34 31.43
C LEU A 348 21.29 -2.35 32.21
N ASN A 349 22.30 -2.88 31.53
CA ASN A 349 23.35 -3.69 32.17
C ASN A 349 24.42 -2.82 32.85
N GLU A 350 25.42 -3.45 33.48
CA GLU A 350 26.49 -2.77 34.20
C GLU A 350 27.36 -1.87 33.30
N GLU A 351 27.34 -2.10 31.97
CA GLU A 351 28.06 -1.29 30.98
C GLU A 351 27.24 -0.10 30.43
N GLY A 352 26.03 0.12 30.94
CA GLY A 352 25.12 1.19 30.51
C GLY A 352 24.43 0.94 29.17
N LEU A 353 24.39 -0.31 28.71
CA LEU A 353 23.65 -0.74 27.53
C LEU A 353 22.37 -1.48 27.91
N PRO A 354 21.37 -1.57 27.02
CA PRO A 354 20.22 -2.43 27.24
C PRO A 354 20.64 -3.87 27.52
N LYS A 355 19.87 -4.57 28.36
CA LYS A 355 20.13 -5.94 28.78
C LYS A 355 20.28 -6.87 27.56
N GLY A 356 21.36 -7.66 27.53
CA GLY A 356 21.70 -8.57 26.42
C GLY A 356 22.50 -7.94 25.29
N ALA A 357 22.67 -6.63 25.28
CA ALA A 357 23.51 -5.91 24.31
C ALA A 357 24.99 -5.90 24.74
N LYS A 358 25.87 -5.65 23.77
CA LYS A 358 27.37 -5.65 23.92
C LYS A 358 27.98 -4.47 23.17
N TRP A 359 29.13 -4.02 23.69
CA TRP A 359 30.01 -3.13 22.93
C TRP A 359 30.77 -3.92 21.86
N SER A 360 30.97 -3.34 20.68
CA SER A 360 31.75 -3.93 19.58
C SER A 360 32.50 -2.85 18.82
N GLU A 361 33.64 -3.19 18.23
CA GLU A 361 34.28 -2.36 17.21
C GLU A 361 33.65 -2.66 15.84
N PHE A 362 33.62 -1.65 14.99
CA PHE A 362 33.16 -1.79 13.60
C PHE A 362 34.23 -1.29 12.65
N ASP A 363 34.37 -1.97 11.50
CA ASP A 363 35.19 -1.51 10.38
C ASP A 363 34.44 -0.37 9.63
N ASP A 364 35.09 0.23 8.62
CA ASP A 364 34.54 1.30 7.81
C ASP A 364 33.27 0.87 7.01
N HIS A 365 33.06 -0.43 6.91
CA HIS A 365 31.85 -1.00 6.25
C HIS A 365 30.73 -1.39 7.24
N GLY A 366 30.91 -1.09 8.54
CA GLY A 366 29.96 -1.43 9.59
C GLY A 366 29.91 -2.92 9.96
N ARG A 367 30.96 -3.68 9.67
CA ARG A 367 31.09 -5.07 10.10
C ARG A 367 31.77 -5.12 11.47
N PRO A 368 31.28 -5.93 12.42
CA PRO A 368 31.93 -6.06 13.70
C PRO A 368 33.33 -6.65 13.51
N ILE A 369 34.28 -6.04 14.18
CA ILE A 369 35.66 -6.56 14.28
C ILE A 369 35.71 -7.43 15.54
N THR A 370 35.87 -8.72 15.39
CA THR A 370 35.95 -9.71 16.48
C THR A 370 37.32 -9.69 17.17
#